data_6b7b4a4d6a75f6b9602aee5e709c63a0
#
_entry.id   6b7b4a4d6a75f6b9602aee5e709c63a0
#
_cell.length_a   1.000
_cell.length_b   1.000
_cell.length_c   1.000
_cell.angle_alpha   90.00
_cell.angle_beta   90.00
_cell.angle_gamma   90.00
#
_symmetry.space_group_name_H-M   'P 1'
#
loop_
_entity.id
_entity.type
_entity.pdbx_description
1 polymer ?
#
loop_
_entity_poly.entity_id
_entity_poly.type
_entity_poly.pdbx_seq_one_letter_code
_entity_poly.pdbx_strand_id
1 'polypeptide(L)'
;MKYSTSKLKFNLLISASVFSILTGCGGGGGGYSGGSGGSPTYATTTTTISSTPTTTNPNTNITNTTPLLMPASVPQPVVTGTDIVGVNLQNTTSSPLAAHVFTFGQIFKQGDVLPNDTLVARINGTAYPVQLDILATWPADGSVKLGAITLTTPAMIAGSTVGVLLAKATGSDPTFGTTPAVDLVSASASNNLTLNVSFSGVSPSPVDLAAALHTALTGSPTYWLHGPLATQARVDVPHSGSLHITADVTAYADGSLTADVQFNNDFTTVLPSTGAANPAAALPALQYTATINLQGTSTNHTVSQIQYTDWHVVRNTTGAPMLNVSSSTEPAINVQHDLAYLEHSGAVLPYDRTTGVANDSTLYGSAFYSIAYVMGTTGFGTPFASNGLERYMGQTGARPDIGYTTMWNTVWLMTQDSRAATVALAQGDSGGAVPWNFKLANGHWLTPGDWPNIFVGYNNGPQGGTDGIANYSYTNYPSNDPTAWYTDTGHQPNLAYIPYIMTGQRWYLDRLYAQAAFCEISMTPFKSSPYQASGRYAGQLTSDPSLANAADIVITPGNQLRGSAWDMREIQEAAFV
;
A
#
# COMPACT_ATOMS: atom_id res chain seq x y z
N MET A 1 31.82 -2.45 11.06
CA MET A 1 31.92 -3.02 9.71
C MET A 1 31.35 -2.00 8.75
N LYS A 2 32.16 -1.54 7.79
CA LYS A 2 31.72 -0.50 6.84
C LYS A 2 30.77 -1.15 5.82
N TYR A 3 29.53 -0.76 5.82
CA TYR A 3 28.59 -1.14 4.77
C TYR A 3 28.93 -0.35 3.49
N SER A 4 29.36 -1.09 2.48
CA SER A 4 29.51 -0.58 1.11
C SER A 4 28.13 -0.43 0.52
N THR A 5 27.68 0.80 0.33
CA THR A 5 26.53 1.12 -0.52
C THR A 5 26.93 0.86 -1.97
N SER A 6 26.60 -0.32 -2.50
CA SER A 6 26.65 -0.53 -3.94
C SER A 6 25.49 0.28 -4.56
N LYS A 7 25.84 1.45 -5.07
CA LYS A 7 24.94 2.24 -5.90
C LYS A 7 24.68 1.46 -7.18
N LEU A 8 23.50 0.89 -7.30
CA LEU A 8 23.00 0.39 -8.57
C LEU A 8 22.83 1.60 -9.48
N LYS A 9 23.74 1.78 -10.42
CA LYS A 9 23.61 2.81 -11.45
C LYS A 9 22.69 2.27 -12.53
N PHE A 10 21.42 2.65 -12.47
CA PHE A 10 20.53 2.52 -13.61
C PHE A 10 20.90 3.61 -14.62
N ASN A 11 21.55 3.22 -15.71
CA ASN A 11 21.64 4.05 -16.90
C ASN A 11 20.38 3.84 -17.73
N LEU A 12 19.35 4.63 -17.47
CA LEU A 12 18.18 4.70 -18.33
C LEU A 12 18.52 5.61 -19.52
N LEU A 13 18.86 5.03 -20.65
CA LEU A 13 18.91 5.75 -21.93
C LEU A 13 17.46 5.96 -22.39
N ILE A 14 16.91 7.13 -22.10
CA ILE A 14 15.67 7.59 -22.71
C ILE A 14 16.02 8.17 -24.08
N SER A 15 15.86 7.38 -25.14
CA SER A 15 15.76 7.91 -26.48
C SER A 15 14.33 8.42 -26.67
N ALA A 16 14.21 9.73 -26.84
CA ALA A 16 12.96 10.38 -27.21
C ALA A 16 12.52 9.86 -28.60
N SER A 17 11.51 9.03 -28.64
CA SER A 17 10.82 8.63 -29.87
C SER A 17 9.46 9.29 -29.91
N VAL A 18 9.28 10.08 -30.92
CA VAL A 18 8.10 10.82 -31.32
C VAL A 18 6.86 9.91 -31.34
N PHE A 19 5.83 10.29 -30.60
CA PHE A 19 4.51 9.68 -30.65
C PHE A 19 3.81 10.07 -31.96
N SER A 20 3.65 9.11 -32.86
CA SER A 20 2.72 9.21 -33.97
C SER A 20 1.41 8.52 -33.55
N ILE A 21 0.36 9.30 -33.49
CA ILE A 21 -1.01 8.84 -33.25
C ILE A 21 -1.46 8.06 -34.47
N LEU A 22 -1.76 6.78 -34.30
CA LEU A 22 -2.48 5.97 -35.29
C LEU A 22 -3.82 5.53 -34.67
N THR A 23 -4.85 6.22 -35.11
CA THR A 23 -6.23 5.76 -35.03
C THR A 23 -6.41 4.55 -35.96
N GLY A 24 -6.73 3.41 -35.43
CA GLY A 24 -7.03 2.20 -36.18
C GLY A 24 -8.07 1.33 -35.45
N CYS A 25 -9.34 1.57 -35.72
CA CYS A 25 -10.38 0.57 -35.55
C CYS A 25 -10.24 -0.47 -36.67
N GLY A 26 -10.07 -1.74 -36.33
CA GLY A 26 -10.06 -2.81 -37.28
C GLY A 26 -10.29 -4.16 -36.61
N GLY A 27 -11.53 -4.64 -36.65
CA GLY A 27 -11.86 -6.00 -36.27
C GLY A 27 -11.24 -7.00 -37.27
N GLY A 28 -10.61 -8.07 -36.74
CA GLY A 28 -10.11 -9.18 -37.54
C GLY A 28 -10.52 -10.50 -36.93
N GLY A 29 -11.57 -11.10 -37.45
CA GLY A 29 -11.99 -12.45 -37.13
C GLY A 29 -11.02 -13.47 -37.72
N GLY A 30 -10.56 -14.41 -36.94
CA GLY A 30 -9.89 -15.64 -37.36
C GLY A 30 -10.86 -16.79 -37.23
N GLY A 31 -11.29 -17.31 -38.38
CA GLY A 31 -12.20 -18.43 -38.44
C GLY A 31 -11.56 -19.76 -38.10
N TYR A 32 -12.27 -20.58 -37.33
CA TYR A 32 -12.14 -22.02 -37.32
C TYR A 32 -13.41 -22.63 -37.87
N SER A 33 -13.22 -23.41 -38.92
CA SER A 33 -14.29 -24.16 -39.59
C SER A 33 -14.64 -25.44 -38.82
N GLY A 34 -15.92 -25.74 -38.72
CA GLY A 34 -16.40 -27.10 -38.59
C GLY A 34 -17.41 -27.31 -37.47
N GLY A 35 -18.69 -27.47 -37.83
CA GLY A 35 -19.70 -28.06 -36.98
C GLY A 35 -21.08 -27.37 -37.08
N SER A 36 -21.90 -27.88 -37.99
CA SER A 36 -23.32 -27.53 -38.16
C SER A 36 -24.14 -27.85 -36.91
N GLY A 37 -24.84 -26.84 -36.38
CA GLY A 37 -25.81 -27.03 -35.30
C GLY A 37 -26.62 -25.76 -35.06
N GLY A 38 -27.90 -25.83 -35.29
CA GLY A 38 -28.95 -24.85 -35.42
C GLY A 38 -28.92 -23.63 -34.49
N SER A 39 -29.30 -22.52 -35.08
CA SER A 39 -29.62 -21.28 -34.38
C SER A 39 -30.84 -21.44 -33.46
N PRO A 40 -30.77 -21.06 -32.19
CA PRO A 40 -31.98 -20.81 -31.43
C PRO A 40 -32.43 -19.36 -31.66
N THR A 41 -33.61 -19.22 -32.23
CA THR A 41 -34.42 -17.98 -32.24
C THR A 41 -34.77 -17.62 -30.78
N TYR A 42 -34.26 -16.53 -30.27
CA TYR A 42 -34.73 -15.98 -28.99
C TYR A 42 -36.02 -15.21 -29.21
N ALA A 43 -37.12 -15.76 -28.74
CA ALA A 43 -38.38 -15.04 -28.59
C ALA A 43 -38.25 -14.07 -27.41
N THR A 44 -38.44 -12.79 -27.65
CA THR A 44 -38.59 -11.75 -26.66
C THR A 44 -39.89 -11.94 -25.91
N THR A 45 -39.85 -12.59 -24.75
CA THR A 45 -40.98 -12.57 -23.81
C THR A 45 -40.63 -11.59 -22.70
N THR A 46 -41.30 -10.44 -22.75
CA THR A 46 -41.27 -9.46 -21.65
C THR A 46 -42.05 -10.04 -20.47
N THR A 47 -41.38 -10.65 -19.55
CA THR A 47 -41.97 -11.05 -18.27
C THR A 47 -41.52 -10.04 -17.22
N THR A 48 -42.41 -9.17 -16.84
CA THR A 48 -42.30 -8.30 -15.68
C THR A 48 -42.31 -9.20 -14.44
N ILE A 49 -41.14 -9.52 -13.91
CA ILE A 49 -41.04 -10.16 -12.59
C ILE A 49 -40.80 -9.02 -11.58
N SER A 50 -41.89 -8.60 -10.96
CA SER A 50 -41.83 -7.90 -9.67
C SER A 50 -41.48 -8.91 -8.61
N SER A 51 -40.20 -8.99 -8.28
CA SER A 51 -39.75 -9.64 -7.05
C SER A 51 -38.83 -8.68 -6.33
N THR A 52 -39.39 -8.02 -5.32
CA THR A 52 -38.66 -7.32 -4.30
C THR A 52 -37.88 -8.38 -3.50
N PRO A 53 -36.54 -8.39 -3.50
CA PRO A 53 -35.80 -9.19 -2.54
C PRO A 53 -35.83 -8.46 -1.20
N THR A 54 -36.65 -8.93 -0.30
CA THR A 54 -36.53 -8.58 1.14
C THR A 54 -35.29 -9.28 1.68
N THR A 55 -34.13 -8.71 1.46
CA THR A 55 -32.95 -9.03 2.28
C THR A 55 -32.96 -8.08 3.47
N THR A 56 -33.41 -8.55 4.59
CA THR A 56 -33.20 -7.90 5.87
C THR A 56 -31.71 -7.92 6.20
N ASN A 57 -31.05 -6.80 5.95
CA ASN A 57 -29.68 -6.56 6.37
C ASN A 57 -29.71 -6.25 7.89
N PRO A 58 -29.00 -7.04 8.75
CA PRO A 58 -29.06 -6.85 10.20
C PRO A 58 -28.25 -5.66 10.72
N ASN A 59 -27.72 -4.80 9.87
CA ASN A 59 -26.92 -3.65 10.30
C ASN A 59 -27.52 -2.33 9.81
N THR A 60 -28.75 -2.05 10.26
CA THR A 60 -29.48 -0.80 9.98
C THR A 60 -29.20 0.28 11.02
N ASN A 61 -27.96 0.71 11.19
CA ASN A 61 -27.65 1.90 11.97
C ASN A 61 -26.80 2.92 11.19
N ILE A 62 -26.76 2.84 9.86
CA ILE A 62 -26.23 3.94 9.03
C ILE A 62 -27.42 4.66 8.41
N THR A 63 -28.11 5.47 9.22
CA THR A 63 -29.13 6.39 8.74
C THR A 63 -28.51 7.69 8.23
N ASN A 64 -27.58 7.60 7.30
CA ASN A 64 -27.19 8.79 6.54
C ASN A 64 -27.46 8.53 5.06
N THR A 65 -28.73 8.54 4.70
CA THR A 65 -29.22 8.37 3.32
C THR A 65 -29.09 9.63 2.48
N THR A 66 -28.42 10.65 2.96
CA THR A 66 -28.09 11.81 2.14
C THR A 66 -26.97 11.41 1.19
N PRO A 67 -27.18 11.46 -0.14
CA PRO A 67 -26.08 11.27 -1.09
C PRO A 67 -24.97 12.24 -0.71
N LEU A 68 -23.75 11.72 -0.63
CA LEU A 68 -22.58 12.54 -0.44
C LEU A 68 -22.44 13.43 -1.67
N LEU A 69 -22.97 14.64 -1.57
CA LEU A 69 -22.59 15.69 -2.49
C LEU A 69 -21.11 15.96 -2.24
N MET A 70 -20.30 15.55 -3.20
CA MET A 70 -18.89 15.90 -3.23
C MET A 70 -18.78 17.41 -3.24
N PRO A 71 -17.93 18.02 -2.39
CA PRO A 71 -17.49 19.37 -2.66
C PRO A 71 -16.87 19.39 -4.05
N ALA A 72 -17.30 20.31 -4.89
CA ALA A 72 -16.85 20.43 -6.29
C ALA A 72 -15.31 20.58 -6.41
N SER A 73 -14.65 20.99 -5.39
CA SER A 73 -13.23 20.91 -5.08
C SER A 73 -13.05 21.30 -3.61
N VAL A 74 -12.16 20.64 -2.91
CA VAL A 74 -11.73 21.15 -1.59
C VAL A 74 -10.97 22.45 -1.85
N PRO A 75 -11.43 23.61 -1.33
CA PRO A 75 -10.68 24.85 -1.54
C PRO A 75 -9.32 24.75 -0.88
N GLN A 76 -8.26 24.79 -1.69
CA GLN A 76 -6.90 24.78 -1.17
C GLN A 76 -6.48 26.20 -0.74
N PRO A 77 -5.61 26.33 0.27
CA PRO A 77 -5.01 27.61 0.60
C PRO A 77 -4.29 28.23 -0.61
N VAL A 78 -4.40 29.53 -0.77
CA VAL A 78 -3.75 30.23 -1.89
C VAL A 78 -2.26 30.35 -1.64
N VAL A 79 -1.46 29.78 -2.52
CA VAL A 79 0.02 29.79 -2.47
C VAL A 79 0.55 31.14 -2.95
N THR A 80 1.39 31.80 -2.14
CA THR A 80 1.99 33.10 -2.44
C THR A 80 3.42 33.20 -1.89
N GLY A 81 4.29 33.95 -2.56
CA GLY A 81 5.62 34.26 -2.03
C GLY A 81 6.50 33.02 -1.87
N THR A 82 6.85 32.68 -0.63
CA THR A 82 7.69 31.52 -0.26
C THR A 82 6.90 30.25 -0.02
N ASP A 83 5.57 30.29 -0.18
CA ASP A 83 4.72 29.13 -0.03
C ASP A 83 5.01 28.11 -1.14
N ILE A 84 4.95 26.82 -0.80
CA ILE A 84 5.25 25.71 -1.70
C ILE A 84 3.95 25.01 -2.13
N VAL A 85 3.16 24.57 -1.15
CA VAL A 85 1.92 23.84 -1.38
C VAL A 85 0.94 24.06 -0.23
N GLY A 86 -0.34 24.07 -0.56
CA GLY A 86 -1.43 24.09 0.42
C GLY A 86 -1.93 22.67 0.71
N VAL A 87 -2.26 22.41 1.95
CA VAL A 87 -3.03 21.25 2.39
C VAL A 87 -4.12 21.70 3.37
N ASN A 88 -5.22 20.96 3.41
CA ASN A 88 -6.23 21.19 4.43
C ASN A 88 -6.20 20.07 5.47
N LEU A 89 -6.38 20.43 6.73
CA LEU A 89 -6.57 19.49 7.83
C LEU A 89 -8.03 19.54 8.25
N GLN A 90 -8.73 18.45 8.13
CA GLN A 90 -10.14 18.34 8.49
C GLN A 90 -10.29 17.50 9.75
N ASN A 91 -10.93 18.07 10.78
CA ASN A 91 -11.43 17.29 11.91
C ASN A 91 -12.69 16.54 11.46
N THR A 92 -12.60 15.23 11.30
CA THR A 92 -13.73 14.39 10.85
C THR A 92 -14.66 13.99 11.99
N THR A 93 -14.24 14.24 13.23
CA THR A 93 -14.99 13.81 14.42
C THR A 93 -16.13 14.78 14.77
N SER A 94 -17.10 14.29 15.50
CA SER A 94 -18.19 15.09 16.07
C SER A 94 -17.80 15.87 17.34
N SER A 95 -16.51 15.81 17.74
CA SER A 95 -15.98 16.46 18.94
C SER A 95 -14.80 17.38 18.58
N PRO A 96 -14.56 18.42 19.37
CA PRO A 96 -13.34 19.21 19.22
C PRO A 96 -12.08 18.35 19.45
N LEU A 97 -11.04 18.61 18.67
CA LEU A 97 -9.71 18.05 18.86
C LEU A 97 -8.81 19.10 19.51
N ALA A 98 -8.04 18.69 20.50
CA ALA A 98 -6.96 19.50 21.06
C ALA A 98 -5.83 19.66 20.03
N ALA A 99 -4.90 20.59 20.28
CA ALA A 99 -3.67 20.65 19.53
C ALA A 99 -2.90 19.33 19.67
N HIS A 100 -2.41 18.80 18.55
CA HIS A 100 -1.77 17.50 18.47
C HIS A 100 -0.60 17.49 17.51
N VAL A 101 0.41 16.68 17.78
CA VAL A 101 1.47 16.38 16.83
C VAL A 101 1.06 15.19 15.97
N PHE A 102 1.20 15.32 14.65
CA PHE A 102 0.91 14.22 13.73
C PHE A 102 1.78 14.31 12.48
N THR A 103 1.88 13.20 11.75
CA THR A 103 2.71 13.04 10.56
C THR A 103 1.88 12.61 9.36
N PHE A 104 2.20 13.15 8.17
CA PHE A 104 1.63 12.74 6.89
C PHE A 104 2.68 12.78 5.77
N GLY A 105 2.42 12.09 4.67
CA GLY A 105 3.27 12.12 3.48
C GLY A 105 2.97 13.33 2.60
N GLN A 106 4.02 13.93 2.01
CA GLN A 106 3.88 15.02 1.05
C GLN A 106 4.88 14.86 -0.09
N ILE A 107 4.36 14.77 -1.30
CA ILE A 107 5.19 14.87 -2.51
C ILE A 107 5.51 16.34 -2.80
N PHE A 108 6.75 16.59 -3.21
CA PHE A 108 7.19 17.89 -3.67
C PHE A 108 7.60 17.81 -5.15
N LYS A 109 7.33 18.88 -5.90
CA LYS A 109 7.84 19.02 -7.27
C LYS A 109 9.35 19.17 -7.23
N GLN A 110 10.00 18.71 -8.29
CA GLN A 110 11.44 18.85 -8.44
C GLN A 110 11.87 20.33 -8.29
N GLY A 111 12.87 20.56 -7.45
CA GLY A 111 13.42 21.88 -7.16
C GLY A 111 12.66 22.71 -6.12
N ASP A 112 11.43 22.33 -5.72
CA ASP A 112 10.64 23.12 -4.78
C ASP A 112 11.22 23.10 -3.36
N VAL A 113 11.79 21.98 -2.92
CA VAL A 113 12.41 21.83 -1.58
C VAL A 113 13.79 21.21 -1.72
N LEU A 114 14.81 21.89 -1.24
CA LEU A 114 16.16 21.34 -1.16
C LEU A 114 16.38 20.61 0.17
N PRO A 115 17.31 19.65 0.26
CA PRO A 115 17.53 18.88 1.50
C PRO A 115 17.90 19.73 2.71
N ASN A 116 18.43 20.92 2.51
CA ASN A 116 18.82 21.86 3.58
C ASN A 116 17.79 22.98 3.81
N ASP A 117 16.69 22.99 3.08
CA ASP A 117 15.62 23.95 3.35
C ASP A 117 14.92 23.63 4.66
N THR A 118 14.68 24.65 5.45
CA THR A 118 13.81 24.56 6.63
C THR A 118 12.40 24.93 6.22
N LEU A 119 11.43 24.11 6.63
CA LEU A 119 10.02 24.36 6.33
C LEU A 119 9.28 24.93 7.54
N VAL A 120 8.24 25.69 7.26
CA VAL A 120 7.23 26.15 8.22
C VAL A 120 5.84 25.86 7.68
N ALA A 121 4.89 25.67 8.59
CA ALA A 121 3.47 25.59 8.29
C ALA A 121 2.81 26.95 8.62
N ARG A 122 2.25 27.64 7.64
CA ARG A 122 1.50 28.88 7.86
C ARG A 122 0.02 28.54 8.02
N ILE A 123 -0.51 28.79 9.21
CA ILE A 123 -1.90 28.53 9.58
C ILE A 123 -2.52 29.85 10.04
N ASN A 124 -3.54 30.32 9.36
CA ASN A 124 -4.19 31.61 9.66
C ASN A 124 -3.18 32.78 9.80
N GLY A 125 -2.16 32.80 8.93
CA GLY A 125 -1.11 33.82 8.93
C GLY A 125 -0.04 33.66 10.00
N THR A 126 -0.12 32.67 10.88
CA THR A 126 0.91 32.35 11.88
C THR A 126 1.78 31.21 11.38
N ALA A 127 3.11 31.37 11.47
CA ALA A 127 4.05 30.34 11.12
C ALA A 127 4.33 29.41 12.32
N TYR A 128 4.36 28.11 12.04
CA TYR A 128 4.71 27.05 13.00
C TYR A 128 5.87 26.24 12.43
N PRO A 129 6.82 25.80 13.25
CA PRO A 129 7.92 24.97 12.78
C PRO A 129 7.42 23.61 12.34
N VAL A 130 8.04 23.08 11.28
CA VAL A 130 7.74 21.78 10.69
C VAL A 130 8.97 20.89 10.76
N GLN A 131 8.80 19.65 11.15
CA GLN A 131 9.80 18.61 10.94
C GLN A 131 9.57 17.99 9.56
N LEU A 132 10.63 17.96 8.75
CA LEU A 132 10.69 17.27 7.47
C LEU A 132 11.66 16.12 7.56
N ASP A 133 11.17 14.90 7.44
CA ASP A 133 11.98 13.70 7.24
C ASP A 133 11.96 13.33 5.76
N ILE A 134 13.13 13.30 5.12
CA ILE A 134 13.25 13.06 3.68
C ILE A 134 13.17 11.57 3.41
N LEU A 135 12.11 11.12 2.76
CA LEU A 135 11.89 9.72 2.39
C LEU A 135 12.43 9.39 0.99
N ALA A 136 12.36 10.34 0.04
CA ALA A 136 12.92 10.19 -1.29
C ALA A 136 13.36 11.54 -1.86
N THR A 137 14.32 11.50 -2.79
CA THR A 137 14.84 12.69 -3.50
C THR A 137 14.72 12.52 -5.01
N TRP A 138 14.62 13.64 -5.71
CA TRP A 138 14.67 13.65 -7.17
C TRP A 138 16.09 13.33 -7.65
N PRO A 139 16.27 12.29 -8.51
CA PRO A 139 17.61 11.89 -8.93
C PRO A 139 18.37 12.96 -9.74
N ALA A 140 17.64 13.87 -10.38
CA ALA A 140 18.24 14.86 -11.28
C ALA A 140 18.97 15.99 -10.54
N ASP A 141 18.47 16.41 -9.37
CA ASP A 141 19.00 17.58 -8.65
C ASP A 141 19.13 17.36 -7.14
N GLY A 142 18.71 16.20 -6.63
CA GLY A 142 18.76 15.87 -5.21
C GLY A 142 17.73 16.61 -4.37
N SER A 143 16.81 17.38 -4.95
CA SER A 143 15.72 18.02 -4.22
C SER A 143 14.78 16.97 -3.60
N VAL A 144 14.05 17.34 -2.56
CA VAL A 144 13.12 16.45 -1.88
C VAL A 144 11.97 16.09 -2.83
N LYS A 145 11.72 14.79 -2.98
CA LYS A 145 10.60 14.26 -3.76
C LYS A 145 9.43 13.86 -2.87
N LEU A 146 9.72 13.09 -1.83
CA LEU A 146 8.74 12.69 -0.83
C LEU A 146 9.31 12.98 0.56
N GLY A 147 8.53 13.66 1.38
CA GLY A 147 8.83 13.92 2.77
C GLY A 147 7.72 13.43 3.69
N ALA A 148 8.09 12.95 4.87
CA ALA A 148 7.17 12.86 5.98
C ALA A 148 7.17 14.22 6.70
N ILE A 149 6.00 14.84 6.74
CA ILE A 149 5.78 16.15 7.36
C ILE A 149 5.18 15.91 8.74
N THR A 150 5.89 16.32 9.77
CA THR A 150 5.35 16.34 11.13
C THR A 150 5.16 17.77 11.59
N LEU A 151 3.97 18.07 12.09
CA LEU A 151 3.60 19.40 12.62
C LEU A 151 2.66 19.29 13.80
N THR A 152 2.53 20.38 14.54
CA THR A 152 1.52 20.52 15.58
C THR A 152 0.29 21.19 15.00
N THR A 153 -0.86 20.51 15.05
CA THR A 153 -2.14 21.14 14.66
C THR A 153 -2.58 22.18 15.70
N PRO A 154 -3.30 23.23 15.30
CA PRO A 154 -4.07 23.99 16.27
C PRO A 154 -5.21 23.13 16.85
N ALA A 155 -5.81 23.59 17.93
CA ALA A 155 -7.08 23.04 18.37
C ALA A 155 -8.15 23.27 17.29
N MET A 156 -8.93 22.23 17.00
CA MET A 156 -9.92 22.23 15.91
C MET A 156 -11.31 21.93 16.47
N ILE A 157 -12.29 22.72 16.10
CA ILE A 157 -13.70 22.43 16.46
C ILE A 157 -14.20 21.22 15.63
N ALA A 158 -15.26 20.58 16.11
CA ALA A 158 -15.88 19.44 15.43
C ALA A 158 -16.22 19.77 13.97
N GLY A 159 -15.83 18.90 13.04
CA GLY A 159 -16.13 19.03 11.61
C GLY A 159 -15.42 20.20 10.89
N SER A 160 -14.53 20.95 11.57
CA SER A 160 -13.86 22.08 10.95
C SER A 160 -12.70 21.67 10.06
N THR A 161 -12.38 22.54 9.10
CA THR A 161 -11.21 22.42 8.23
C THR A 161 -10.29 23.62 8.44
N VAL A 162 -9.00 23.37 8.53
CA VAL A 162 -7.95 24.36 8.69
C VAL A 162 -6.99 24.28 7.52
N GLY A 163 -6.82 25.39 6.79
CA GLY A 163 -5.84 25.50 5.72
C GLY A 163 -4.42 25.65 6.26
N VAL A 164 -3.50 24.90 5.69
CA VAL A 164 -2.06 24.91 6.03
C VAL A 164 -1.28 25.17 4.75
N LEU A 165 -0.41 26.18 4.74
CA LEU A 165 0.54 26.42 3.68
C LEU A 165 1.93 25.92 4.14
N LEU A 166 2.47 24.94 3.46
CA LEU A 166 3.88 24.58 3.63
C LEU A 166 4.73 25.58 2.87
N ALA A 167 5.69 26.19 3.54
CA ALA A 167 6.53 27.26 3.00
C ALA A 167 7.99 27.08 3.43
N LYS A 168 8.91 27.66 2.65
CA LYS A 168 10.30 27.82 3.13
C LYS A 168 10.34 28.85 4.24
N ALA A 169 11.05 28.53 5.30
CA ALA A 169 11.26 29.45 6.40
C ALA A 169 12.04 30.68 5.94
N THR A 170 11.66 31.84 6.45
CA THR A 170 12.40 33.10 6.31
C THR A 170 13.07 33.46 7.65
N GLY A 171 13.97 34.42 7.66
CA GLY A 171 14.76 34.73 8.87
C GLY A 171 13.98 35.15 10.11
N SER A 172 12.69 35.46 10.00
CA SER A 172 11.80 35.79 11.12
C SER A 172 10.87 34.65 11.53
N ASP A 173 10.85 33.54 10.77
CA ASP A 173 9.96 32.43 11.06
C ASP A 173 10.52 31.56 12.20
N PRO A 174 9.65 30.97 13.02
CA PRO A 174 10.07 30.04 14.06
C PRO A 174 10.63 28.76 13.43
N THR A 175 11.77 28.32 13.93
CA THR A 175 12.39 27.03 13.54
C THR A 175 12.76 26.27 14.80
N PHE A 176 13.03 24.98 14.67
CA PHE A 176 13.46 24.19 15.83
C PHE A 176 14.89 24.53 16.28
N GLY A 177 15.70 25.17 15.43
CA GLY A 177 17.09 25.48 15.74
C GLY A 177 17.88 24.22 16.08
N THR A 178 18.47 24.19 17.29
CA THR A 178 19.22 23.04 17.80
C THR A 178 18.40 22.12 18.71
N THR A 179 17.07 22.19 18.67
CA THR A 179 16.20 21.32 19.47
C THR A 179 16.49 19.87 19.12
N PRO A 180 16.81 19.02 20.10
CA PRO A 180 17.12 17.62 19.85
C PRO A 180 15.86 16.86 19.38
N ALA A 181 16.10 15.75 18.71
CA ALA A 181 15.02 14.83 18.35
C ALA A 181 14.33 14.27 19.61
N VAL A 182 13.06 13.86 19.46
CA VAL A 182 12.32 13.17 20.52
C VAL A 182 13.08 11.91 20.94
N ASP A 183 13.30 11.76 22.24
CA ASP A 183 14.09 10.67 22.82
C ASP A 183 13.28 9.35 22.85
N LEU A 184 13.31 8.62 21.75
CA LEU A 184 12.67 7.30 21.67
C LEU A 184 13.37 6.25 22.52
N VAL A 185 14.68 6.40 22.82
CA VAL A 185 15.41 5.48 23.70
C VAL A 185 14.84 5.51 25.10
N SER A 186 14.68 6.71 25.67
CA SER A 186 14.04 6.87 26.98
C SER A 186 12.57 6.46 26.94
N ALA A 187 11.84 6.79 25.88
CA ALA A 187 10.44 6.40 25.74
C ALA A 187 10.26 4.88 25.69
N SER A 188 11.19 4.13 25.10
CA SER A 188 11.14 2.66 25.00
C SER A 188 11.65 1.92 26.24
N ALA A 189 12.17 2.63 27.25
CA ALA A 189 12.66 2.00 28.48
C ALA A 189 11.55 1.20 29.18
N SER A 190 11.89 0.10 29.84
CA SER A 190 10.97 -0.90 30.37
C SER A 190 9.92 -0.37 31.36
N ASN A 191 10.19 0.76 31.98
CA ASN A 191 9.25 1.45 32.88
C ASN A 191 8.38 2.51 32.19
N ASN A 192 8.65 2.82 30.92
CA ASN A 192 7.97 3.86 30.17
C ASN A 192 7.08 3.31 29.04
N LEU A 193 7.49 2.19 28.42
CA LEU A 193 6.74 1.55 27.35
C LEU A 193 6.37 0.11 27.71
N THR A 194 5.10 -0.19 27.61
CA THR A 194 4.59 -1.57 27.54
C THR A 194 4.04 -1.80 26.14
N LEU A 195 4.77 -2.58 25.34
CA LEU A 195 4.34 -3.02 24.02
C LEU A 195 4.70 -4.49 23.88
N ASN A 196 3.70 -5.36 23.97
CA ASN A 196 3.89 -6.79 23.83
C ASN A 196 2.73 -7.44 23.06
N VAL A 197 3.04 -8.61 22.51
CA VAL A 197 2.06 -9.46 21.83
C VAL A 197 2.02 -10.82 22.53
N SER A 198 0.88 -11.20 23.06
CA SER A 198 0.62 -12.54 23.57
C SER A 198 -0.08 -13.37 22.53
N PHE A 199 0.32 -14.64 22.41
CA PHE A 199 -0.24 -15.58 21.45
C PHE A 199 -0.95 -16.74 22.12
N SER A 200 -2.04 -17.18 21.49
CA SER A 200 -2.64 -18.49 21.69
C SER A 200 -2.63 -19.21 20.34
N GLY A 201 -2.08 -20.42 20.30
CA GLY A 201 -1.99 -21.24 19.08
C GLY A 201 -0.59 -21.30 18.46
N VAL A 202 0.30 -20.34 18.73
CA VAL A 202 1.70 -20.34 18.30
C VAL A 202 2.62 -19.96 19.48
N SER A 203 3.90 -20.30 19.37
CA SER A 203 4.92 -20.05 20.40
C SER A 203 6.18 -19.44 19.78
N PRO A 204 6.97 -18.63 20.51
CA PRO A 204 6.86 -18.26 21.94
C PRO A 204 5.74 -17.24 22.22
N SER A 205 5.37 -17.12 23.51
CA SER A 205 4.42 -16.09 23.97
C SER A 205 4.72 -15.74 25.43
N PRO A 206 4.72 -14.45 25.83
CA PRO A 206 4.57 -13.27 24.96
C PRO A 206 5.84 -12.90 24.20
N VAL A 207 5.71 -12.03 23.20
CA VAL A 207 6.82 -11.32 22.54
C VAL A 207 6.87 -9.90 23.09
N ASP A 208 7.98 -9.53 23.71
CA ASP A 208 8.20 -8.18 24.26
C ASP A 208 8.84 -7.28 23.20
N LEU A 209 8.01 -6.55 22.48
CA LEU A 209 8.45 -5.63 21.44
C LEU A 209 9.09 -4.35 22.00
N ALA A 210 8.70 -3.93 23.22
CA ALA A 210 9.32 -2.77 23.86
C ALA A 210 10.78 -3.05 24.23
N ALA A 211 11.06 -4.21 24.84
CA ALA A 211 12.43 -4.62 25.17
C ALA A 211 13.28 -4.82 23.92
N ALA A 212 12.73 -5.43 22.88
CA ALA A 212 13.41 -5.60 21.60
C ALA A 212 13.74 -4.25 20.94
N LEU A 213 12.79 -3.31 20.91
CA LEU A 213 12.98 -1.96 20.41
C LEU A 213 14.08 -1.22 21.19
N HIS A 214 14.01 -1.24 22.53
CA HIS A 214 15.02 -0.60 23.38
C HIS A 214 16.43 -1.15 23.10
N THR A 215 16.55 -2.46 22.95
CA THR A 215 17.82 -3.11 22.58
C THR A 215 18.33 -2.64 21.22
N ALA A 216 17.45 -2.55 20.21
CA ALA A 216 17.81 -2.06 18.88
C ALA A 216 18.28 -0.59 18.91
N LEU A 217 17.59 0.25 19.68
CA LEU A 217 17.90 1.68 19.80
C LEU A 217 19.20 1.96 20.55
N THR A 218 19.57 1.13 21.53
CA THR A 218 20.84 1.26 22.27
C THR A 218 22.05 0.71 21.50
N GLY A 219 21.81 0.01 20.39
CA GLY A 219 22.86 -0.52 19.51
C GLY A 219 23.20 0.46 18.37
N SER A 220 22.75 0.15 17.17
CA SER A 220 22.95 0.98 15.97
C SER A 220 21.58 1.34 15.37
N PRO A 221 20.88 2.31 15.93
CA PRO A 221 19.51 2.60 15.52
C PRO A 221 19.44 3.12 14.10
N THR A 222 18.38 2.70 13.39
CA THR A 222 17.96 3.28 12.13
C THR A 222 16.59 3.90 12.34
N TYR A 223 16.48 5.17 12.05
CA TYR A 223 15.23 5.90 12.22
C TYR A 223 14.53 6.11 10.88
N TRP A 224 13.19 6.04 10.91
CA TRP A 224 12.32 6.45 9.81
C TRP A 224 11.98 7.94 9.92
N LEU A 225 11.64 8.38 11.12
CA LEU A 225 11.51 9.79 11.50
C LEU A 225 12.54 10.07 12.58
N HIS A 226 13.21 11.23 12.51
CA HIS A 226 14.19 11.59 13.54
C HIS A 226 14.30 13.10 13.70
N GLY A 227 13.44 13.68 14.51
CA GLY A 227 13.42 15.11 14.72
C GLY A 227 12.70 15.56 15.98
N PRO A 228 12.56 16.86 16.16
CA PRO A 228 12.07 17.45 17.40
C PRO A 228 10.58 17.24 17.68
N LEU A 229 9.79 16.83 16.69
CA LEU A 229 8.35 16.54 16.87
C LEU A 229 8.04 15.05 16.89
N ALA A 230 8.81 14.24 16.18
CA ALA A 230 8.58 12.79 16.11
C ALA A 230 9.89 12.04 15.89
N THR A 231 9.99 10.88 16.53
CA THR A 231 11.05 9.90 16.26
C THR A 231 10.41 8.53 16.10
N GLN A 232 10.69 7.85 14.98
CA GLN A 232 10.19 6.52 14.68
C GLN A 232 11.32 5.56 14.37
N ALA A 233 11.25 4.38 14.95
CA ALA A 233 12.17 3.28 14.66
C ALA A 233 11.39 1.98 14.51
N ARG A 234 12.00 1.03 13.77
CA ARG A 234 11.47 -0.33 13.55
C ARG A 234 12.24 -1.34 14.36
N VAL A 235 11.52 -2.28 14.93
CA VAL A 235 12.07 -3.54 15.43
C VAL A 235 11.41 -4.70 14.68
N ASP A 236 12.17 -5.76 14.43
CA ASP A 236 11.71 -7.00 13.81
C ASP A 236 12.16 -8.19 14.65
N VAL A 237 11.21 -8.98 15.13
CA VAL A 237 11.45 -10.09 16.05
C VAL A 237 11.03 -11.39 15.38
N PRO A 238 11.99 -12.27 15.03
CA PRO A 238 11.65 -13.62 14.57
C PRO A 238 10.79 -14.35 15.62
N HIS A 239 9.78 -15.07 15.15
CA HIS A 239 8.85 -15.76 16.05
C HIS A 239 8.90 -17.28 15.83
N SER A 240 8.21 -17.80 14.82
CA SER A 240 8.08 -19.24 14.59
C SER A 240 8.00 -19.56 13.11
N GLY A 241 8.89 -20.38 12.59
CA GLY A 241 8.95 -20.72 11.18
C GLY A 241 9.22 -19.48 10.31
N SER A 242 8.29 -19.15 9.43
CA SER A 242 8.34 -17.93 8.59
C SER A 242 7.69 -16.72 9.26
N LEU A 243 7.01 -16.89 10.41
CA LEU A 243 6.35 -15.80 11.13
C LEU A 243 7.39 -14.95 11.88
N HIS A 244 7.34 -13.66 11.70
CA HIS A 244 8.04 -12.67 12.50
C HIS A 244 7.14 -11.47 12.81
N ILE A 245 7.44 -10.77 13.88
CA ILE A 245 6.64 -9.64 14.35
C ILE A 245 7.47 -8.37 14.20
N THR A 246 7.01 -7.47 13.34
CA THR A 246 7.61 -6.17 13.16
C THR A 246 6.80 -5.12 13.92
N ALA A 247 7.46 -4.14 14.51
CA ALA A 247 6.78 -2.98 15.06
C ALA A 247 7.49 -1.69 14.63
N ASP A 248 6.73 -0.77 14.03
CA ASP A 248 7.13 0.61 13.81
C ASP A 248 6.59 1.46 14.96
N VAL A 249 7.48 1.94 15.83
CA VAL A 249 7.08 2.70 17.02
C VAL A 249 7.49 4.15 16.87
N THR A 250 6.52 5.04 17.03
CA THR A 250 6.71 6.50 16.96
C THR A 250 6.44 7.14 18.32
N ALA A 251 7.39 7.91 18.81
CA ALA A 251 7.18 8.82 19.92
C ALA A 251 7.04 10.25 19.39
N TYR A 252 6.06 10.98 19.93
CA TYR A 252 5.79 12.36 19.58
C TYR A 252 6.13 13.32 20.71
N ALA A 253 6.41 14.58 20.38
CA ALA A 253 6.77 15.63 21.33
C ALA A 253 5.68 15.97 22.35
N ASP A 254 4.42 15.65 22.05
CA ASP A 254 3.30 15.78 22.97
C ASP A 254 3.18 14.62 23.98
N GLY A 255 4.10 13.67 23.93
CA GLY A 255 4.15 12.48 24.79
C GLY A 255 3.28 11.32 24.31
N SER A 256 2.59 11.46 23.19
CA SER A 256 1.86 10.34 22.61
C SER A 256 2.80 9.34 21.92
N LEU A 257 2.33 8.09 21.82
CA LEU A 257 3.02 7.00 21.16
C LEU A 257 2.08 6.34 20.16
N THR A 258 2.62 5.95 19.02
CA THR A 258 1.95 5.10 18.05
C THR A 258 2.80 3.86 17.79
N ALA A 259 2.18 2.70 17.68
CA ALA A 259 2.82 1.46 17.32
C ALA A 259 2.02 0.80 16.19
N ASP A 260 2.66 0.61 15.03
CA ASP A 260 2.17 -0.24 13.95
C ASP A 260 2.78 -1.63 14.14
N VAL A 261 1.98 -2.57 14.63
CA VAL A 261 2.40 -3.95 14.92
C VAL A 261 1.98 -4.85 13.77
N GLN A 262 2.97 -5.44 13.10
CA GLN A 262 2.83 -6.22 11.88
C GLN A 262 3.15 -7.68 12.15
N PHE A 263 2.35 -8.57 11.58
CA PHE A 263 2.46 -10.03 11.68
C PHE A 263 2.77 -10.58 10.31
N ASN A 264 4.06 -10.82 10.06
CA ASN A 264 4.56 -11.14 8.74
C ASN A 264 4.86 -12.65 8.67
N ASN A 265 4.15 -13.37 7.80
CA ASN A 265 4.40 -14.78 7.52
C ASN A 265 5.01 -14.94 6.12
N ASP A 266 6.02 -14.13 5.83
CA ASP A 266 6.51 -13.81 4.49
C ASP A 266 7.92 -14.36 4.17
N PHE A 267 8.66 -14.88 5.16
CA PHE A 267 9.98 -15.44 4.89
C PHE A 267 9.88 -16.64 3.94
N THR A 268 10.66 -16.57 2.85
CA THR A 268 10.89 -17.69 1.96
C THR A 268 11.80 -18.70 2.65
N THR A 269 11.20 -19.81 3.07
CA THR A 269 11.91 -20.89 3.80
C THR A 269 12.67 -21.84 2.89
N VAL A 270 12.53 -21.65 1.59
CA VAL A 270 13.16 -22.52 0.60
C VAL A 270 14.41 -21.86 0.08
N LEU A 271 15.56 -22.36 0.55
CA LEU A 271 16.82 -22.11 -0.14
C LEU A 271 16.84 -22.95 -1.42
N PRO A 272 17.26 -22.40 -2.56
CA PRO A 272 17.55 -23.19 -3.75
C PRO A 272 18.65 -24.19 -3.37
N SER A 273 18.26 -25.43 -3.10
CA SER A 273 19.23 -26.49 -3.01
C SER A 273 19.51 -26.94 -4.42
N THR A 274 20.75 -26.78 -4.86
CA THR A 274 21.23 -27.33 -6.12
C THR A 274 20.83 -28.81 -6.23
N GLY A 275 19.79 -29.11 -6.99
CA GLY A 275 19.37 -30.46 -7.34
C GLY A 275 18.30 -31.15 -6.51
N ALA A 276 17.67 -30.50 -5.53
CA ALA A 276 16.54 -31.10 -4.85
C ALA A 276 15.24 -30.81 -5.59
N ALA A 277 14.61 -31.85 -6.09
CA ALA A 277 13.24 -31.77 -6.54
C ALA A 277 12.37 -31.32 -5.37
N ASN A 278 11.78 -30.12 -5.52
CA ASN A 278 10.59 -29.69 -4.85
C ASN A 278 10.58 -29.77 -3.32
N PRO A 279 10.97 -28.73 -2.62
CA PRO A 279 10.75 -28.69 -1.20
C PRO A 279 9.25 -28.60 -0.89
N ALA A 280 8.89 -29.35 0.04
CA ALA A 280 7.69 -29.42 0.86
C ALA A 280 6.42 -28.73 0.39
N ALA A 281 5.32 -29.42 0.54
CA ALA A 281 3.95 -28.88 0.50
C ALA A 281 3.88 -27.51 1.20
N ALA A 282 3.04 -26.62 0.66
CA ALA A 282 2.72 -25.35 1.31
C ALA A 282 2.55 -25.56 2.83
N LEU A 283 3.21 -24.72 3.63
CA LEU A 283 3.06 -24.80 5.06
C LEU A 283 1.58 -24.62 5.42
N PRO A 284 1.06 -25.37 6.39
CA PRO A 284 -0.31 -25.19 6.83
C PRO A 284 -0.52 -23.76 7.32
N ALA A 285 -1.73 -23.24 7.15
CA ALA A 285 -2.09 -21.95 7.71
C ALA A 285 -1.85 -21.94 9.23
N LEU A 286 -1.22 -20.88 9.72
CA LEU A 286 -1.04 -20.66 11.15
C LEU A 286 -2.38 -20.24 11.76
N GLN A 287 -2.85 -20.98 12.75
CA GLN A 287 -4.08 -20.66 13.47
C GLN A 287 -3.70 -20.06 14.82
N TYR A 288 -4.00 -18.80 15.05
CA TYR A 288 -3.68 -18.17 16.33
C TYR A 288 -4.57 -16.99 16.67
N THR A 289 -4.56 -16.65 17.96
CA THR A 289 -5.08 -15.36 18.45
C THR A 289 -3.89 -14.54 18.92
N ALA A 290 -3.74 -13.32 18.38
CA ALA A 290 -2.79 -12.33 18.85
C ALA A 290 -3.50 -11.31 19.74
N THR A 291 -2.97 -11.08 20.93
CA THR A 291 -3.39 -10.03 21.86
C THR A 291 -2.30 -8.98 21.90
N ILE A 292 -2.55 -7.83 21.29
CA ILE A 292 -1.62 -6.70 21.25
C ILE A 292 -1.93 -5.76 22.41
N ASN A 293 -0.95 -5.55 23.28
CA ASN A 293 -1.04 -4.65 24.41
C ASN A 293 -0.11 -3.44 24.21
N LEU A 294 -0.67 -2.25 24.18
CA LEU A 294 0.06 -0.99 24.26
C LEU A 294 -0.41 -0.23 25.52
N GLN A 295 0.51 0.02 26.46
CA GLN A 295 0.26 0.81 27.66
C GLN A 295 -0.99 0.35 28.44
N GLY A 296 -1.17 -0.96 28.61
CA GLY A 296 -2.28 -1.55 29.34
C GLY A 296 -3.59 -1.66 28.54
N THR A 297 -3.65 -1.14 27.31
CA THR A 297 -4.81 -1.28 26.44
C THR A 297 -4.59 -2.40 25.45
N SER A 298 -5.46 -3.41 25.43
CA SER A 298 -5.32 -4.61 24.60
C SER A 298 -6.37 -4.73 23.52
N THR A 299 -5.99 -5.31 22.38
CA THR A 299 -6.90 -5.78 21.32
C THR A 299 -6.57 -7.20 20.92
N ASN A 300 -7.59 -7.97 20.53
CA ASN A 300 -7.46 -9.37 20.16
C ASN A 300 -7.87 -9.58 18.71
N HIS A 301 -7.06 -10.34 17.98
CA HIS A 301 -7.37 -10.77 16.61
C HIS A 301 -7.12 -12.26 16.48
N THR A 302 -8.16 -12.99 16.10
CA THR A 302 -8.06 -14.42 15.78
C THR A 302 -7.97 -14.56 14.27
N VAL A 303 -6.89 -15.18 13.81
CA VAL A 303 -6.58 -15.28 12.39
C VAL A 303 -6.20 -16.69 11.97
N SER A 304 -6.40 -16.96 10.69
CA SER A 304 -5.82 -18.08 9.98
C SER A 304 -4.94 -17.49 8.90
N GLN A 305 -3.62 -17.53 9.12
CA GLN A 305 -2.63 -16.84 8.27
C GLN A 305 -1.87 -17.87 7.44
N ILE A 306 -2.03 -17.80 6.12
CA ILE A 306 -1.23 -18.61 5.19
C ILE A 306 0.16 -18.00 5.00
N GLN A 307 1.10 -18.78 4.49
CA GLN A 307 2.43 -18.29 4.14
C GLN A 307 2.34 -17.22 3.04
N TYR A 308 3.28 -16.29 3.06
CA TYR A 308 3.37 -15.13 2.16
C TYR A 308 2.25 -14.10 2.34
N THR A 309 1.61 -14.10 3.50
CA THR A 309 0.65 -13.07 3.86
C THR A 309 1.05 -12.36 5.14
N ASP A 310 0.66 -11.09 5.22
CA ASP A 310 0.93 -10.20 6.33
C ASP A 310 -0.34 -9.47 6.74
N TRP A 311 -0.39 -9.04 7.98
CA TRP A 311 -1.41 -8.14 8.47
C TRP A 311 -0.86 -7.27 9.57
N HIS A 312 -1.52 -6.17 9.87
CA HIS A 312 -1.07 -5.25 10.90
C HIS A 312 -2.21 -4.66 11.71
N VAL A 313 -1.83 -4.06 12.83
CA VAL A 313 -2.72 -3.27 13.69
C VAL A 313 -1.96 -2.05 14.18
N VAL A 314 -2.52 -0.87 13.93
CA VAL A 314 -1.98 0.35 14.51
C VAL A 314 -2.65 0.64 15.84
N ARG A 315 -1.84 0.93 16.83
CA ARG A 315 -2.22 1.26 18.19
C ARG A 315 -1.62 2.60 18.58
N ASN A 316 -2.35 3.39 19.34
CA ASN A 316 -1.85 4.63 19.91
C ASN A 316 -2.20 4.73 21.39
N THR A 317 -1.40 5.48 22.13
CA THR A 317 -1.75 5.91 23.47
C THR A 317 -2.83 6.97 23.39
N THR A 318 -3.62 7.08 24.44
CA THR A 318 -4.85 7.87 24.51
C THR A 318 -4.92 9.14 23.65
N GLY A 319 -5.94 9.19 22.77
CA GLY A 319 -6.44 10.44 22.19
C GLY A 319 -5.68 11.03 21.01
N ALA A 320 -4.60 10.40 20.57
CA ALA A 320 -3.90 10.87 19.37
C ALA A 320 -4.76 10.62 18.13
N PRO A 321 -5.05 11.66 17.33
CA PRO A 321 -5.77 11.47 16.08
C PRO A 321 -4.89 10.70 15.10
N MET A 322 -5.42 9.60 14.58
CA MET A 322 -4.69 8.75 13.66
C MET A 322 -5.11 9.04 12.23
N LEU A 323 -4.12 9.09 11.33
CA LEU A 323 -4.35 9.02 9.89
C LEU A 323 -4.60 7.58 9.43
N ASN A 324 -4.44 6.61 10.32
CA ASN A 324 -4.51 5.22 9.96
C ASN A 324 -5.80 4.57 10.38
N VAL A 325 -6.30 3.73 9.52
CA VAL A 325 -7.56 3.02 9.64
C VAL A 325 -7.31 1.53 9.69
N SER A 326 -6.56 1.07 10.67
CA SER A 326 -6.60 -0.37 10.99
C SER A 326 -7.93 -0.75 11.69
N SER A 327 -8.88 0.13 11.68
CA SER A 327 -10.23 -0.07 12.19
C SER A 327 -11.21 0.57 11.21
N SER A 328 -12.44 0.10 11.19
CA SER A 328 -13.53 0.59 10.34
C SER A 328 -13.96 2.05 10.60
N THR A 329 -13.08 2.86 11.19
CA THR A 329 -13.36 4.25 11.56
C THR A 329 -12.56 5.22 10.69
N GLU A 330 -13.18 6.32 10.31
CA GLU A 330 -12.52 7.41 9.61
C GLU A 330 -11.38 7.99 10.46
N PRO A 331 -10.27 8.44 9.85
CA PRO A 331 -9.21 9.11 10.58
C PRO A 331 -9.75 10.37 11.25
N ALA A 332 -9.36 10.63 12.49
CA ALA A 332 -9.83 11.80 13.22
C ALA A 332 -9.36 13.12 12.57
N ILE A 333 -8.21 13.11 11.92
CA ILE A 333 -7.73 14.19 11.04
C ILE A 333 -7.58 13.63 9.63
N ASN A 334 -8.33 14.17 8.69
CA ASN A 334 -8.17 13.90 7.28
C ASN A 334 -7.28 14.98 6.65
N VAL A 335 -6.18 14.58 6.05
CA VAL A 335 -5.30 15.48 5.29
C VAL A 335 -5.77 15.53 3.85
N GLN A 336 -6.16 16.73 3.42
CA GLN A 336 -6.65 16.97 2.07
C GLN A 336 -5.54 17.63 1.25
N HIS A 337 -4.90 16.85 0.39
CA HIS A 337 -3.78 17.29 -0.44
C HIS A 337 -4.26 18.09 -1.66
N ASP A 338 -3.41 18.96 -2.18
CA ASP A 338 -3.64 19.64 -3.45
C ASP A 338 -3.41 18.68 -4.62
N LEU A 339 -4.51 18.18 -5.21
CA LEU A 339 -4.43 17.28 -6.35
C LEU A 339 -3.70 17.90 -7.55
N ALA A 340 -3.89 19.20 -7.82
CA ALA A 340 -3.21 19.86 -8.93
C ALA A 340 -1.69 19.89 -8.72
N TYR A 341 -1.26 20.07 -7.48
CA TYR A 341 0.15 20.01 -7.13
C TYR A 341 0.71 18.59 -7.29
N LEU A 342 -0.02 17.57 -6.86
CA LEU A 342 0.36 16.16 -7.03
C LEU A 342 0.47 15.78 -8.52
N GLU A 343 -0.47 16.21 -9.36
CA GLU A 343 -0.44 16.00 -10.82
C GLU A 343 0.79 16.69 -11.44
N HIS A 344 1.05 17.94 -11.07
CA HIS A 344 2.20 18.70 -11.59
C HIS A 344 3.56 18.18 -11.09
N SER A 345 3.59 17.44 -10.00
CA SER A 345 4.79 16.74 -9.53
C SER A 345 5.10 15.48 -10.34
N GLY A 346 4.13 14.97 -11.11
CA GLY A 346 4.24 13.70 -11.82
C GLY A 346 3.99 12.46 -10.94
N ALA A 347 3.60 12.64 -9.67
CA ALA A 347 3.31 11.52 -8.77
C ALA A 347 2.00 10.81 -9.13
N VAL A 348 1.04 11.51 -9.68
CA VAL A 348 -0.25 10.97 -10.10
C VAL A 348 -0.59 11.45 -11.51
N LEU A 349 -1.44 10.69 -12.20
CA LEU A 349 -1.94 11.08 -13.51
C LEU A 349 -2.87 12.29 -13.40
N PRO A 350 -2.94 13.14 -14.45
CA PRO A 350 -3.94 14.19 -14.51
C PRO A 350 -5.34 13.60 -14.69
N TYR A 351 -6.24 13.95 -13.79
CA TYR A 351 -7.64 13.51 -13.81
C TYR A 351 -8.55 14.58 -14.45
N ASP A 352 -9.52 14.13 -15.26
CA ASP A 352 -10.58 15.01 -15.72
C ASP A 352 -11.55 15.32 -14.57
N ARG A 353 -11.46 16.53 -14.07
CA ARG A 353 -12.30 17.04 -12.97
C ARG A 353 -13.62 17.62 -13.45
N THR A 354 -13.83 17.74 -14.76
CA THR A 354 -15.04 18.35 -15.35
C THR A 354 -16.16 17.35 -15.52
N THR A 355 -15.85 16.06 -15.72
CA THR A 355 -16.80 14.96 -15.79
C THR A 355 -16.82 14.25 -14.45
N GLY A 356 -17.82 14.58 -13.67
CA GLY A 356 -17.77 14.35 -12.25
C GLY A 356 -17.99 12.95 -11.76
N VAL A 357 -16.91 12.33 -11.29
CA VAL A 357 -16.98 11.46 -10.11
C VAL A 357 -17.73 12.19 -8.97
N ALA A 358 -17.69 13.50 -8.98
CA ALA A 358 -18.25 14.40 -7.97
C ALA A 358 -19.74 14.27 -7.70
N ASN A 359 -20.53 13.77 -8.64
CA ASN A 359 -21.98 13.69 -8.52
C ASN A 359 -22.52 12.29 -8.78
N ASP A 360 -21.64 11.28 -8.90
CA ASP A 360 -22.10 9.93 -9.17
C ASP A 360 -22.62 9.27 -7.88
N SER A 361 -23.94 9.20 -7.76
CA SER A 361 -24.60 8.50 -6.65
C SER A 361 -24.21 7.02 -6.56
N THR A 362 -23.63 6.44 -7.64
CA THR A 362 -23.14 5.07 -7.64
C THR A 362 -21.89 4.92 -6.78
N LEU A 363 -21.06 5.95 -6.64
CA LEU A 363 -19.87 5.92 -5.79
C LEU A 363 -20.20 6.09 -4.31
N TYR A 364 -21.17 6.93 -4.01
CA TYR A 364 -21.50 7.32 -2.63
C TYR A 364 -22.87 6.84 -2.15
N GLY A 365 -23.66 6.25 -3.05
CA GLY A 365 -24.97 5.70 -2.73
C GLY A 365 -24.93 4.28 -2.20
N SER A 366 -26.01 3.54 -2.37
CA SER A 366 -26.15 2.14 -1.99
C SER A 366 -25.73 1.15 -3.09
N ALA A 367 -25.19 1.65 -4.21
CA ALA A 367 -24.75 0.80 -5.32
C ALA A 367 -23.62 -0.15 -4.90
N PHE A 368 -23.59 -1.30 -5.50
CA PHE A 368 -22.53 -2.27 -5.31
C PHE A 368 -21.17 -1.61 -5.62
N TYR A 369 -20.18 -1.82 -4.76
CA TYR A 369 -18.87 -1.16 -4.77
C TYR A 369 -18.85 0.33 -4.38
N SER A 370 -19.97 0.95 -4.04
CA SER A 370 -19.91 2.30 -3.48
C SER A 370 -19.13 2.33 -2.16
N ILE A 371 -18.62 3.49 -1.78
CA ILE A 371 -17.91 3.66 -0.49
C ILE A 371 -18.78 3.19 0.68
N ALA A 372 -20.06 3.60 0.71
CA ALA A 372 -20.97 3.19 1.76
C ALA A 372 -21.22 1.68 1.78
N TYR A 373 -21.32 1.05 0.60
CA TYR A 373 -21.46 -0.38 0.48
C TYR A 373 -20.23 -1.09 1.04
N VAL A 374 -19.03 -0.70 0.61
CA VAL A 374 -17.77 -1.31 1.03
C VAL A 374 -17.55 -1.19 2.53
N MET A 375 -17.74 0.01 3.10
CA MET A 375 -17.63 0.24 4.54
C MET A 375 -18.69 -0.53 5.35
N GLY A 376 -19.84 -0.83 4.77
CA GLY A 376 -20.90 -1.64 5.38
C GLY A 376 -20.69 -3.15 5.29
N THR A 377 -19.63 -3.63 4.63
CA THR A 377 -19.39 -5.08 4.53
C THR A 377 -18.92 -5.66 5.86
N THR A 378 -19.39 -6.88 6.18
CA THR A 378 -18.97 -7.55 7.40
C THR A 378 -17.45 -7.76 7.42
N GLY A 379 -16.83 -7.35 8.52
CA GLY A 379 -15.38 -7.48 8.71
C GLY A 379 -14.55 -6.41 8.00
N PHE A 380 -15.16 -5.34 7.46
CA PHE A 380 -14.39 -4.23 6.89
C PHE A 380 -13.31 -3.74 7.87
N GLY A 381 -12.09 -3.56 7.39
CA GLY A 381 -10.94 -3.12 8.18
C GLY A 381 -10.35 -4.17 9.14
N THR A 382 -10.85 -5.41 9.14
CA THR A 382 -10.24 -6.49 9.92
C THR A 382 -9.15 -7.22 9.13
N PRO A 383 -8.24 -7.94 9.80
CA PRO A 383 -7.22 -8.74 9.12
C PRO A 383 -7.83 -9.65 8.06
N PHE A 384 -7.22 -9.69 6.87
CA PHE A 384 -7.63 -10.49 5.71
C PHE A 384 -9.02 -10.16 5.11
N ALA A 385 -9.64 -9.06 5.54
CA ALA A 385 -10.87 -8.57 4.89
C ALA A 385 -10.62 -8.16 3.44
N SER A 386 -11.62 -8.29 2.59
CA SER A 386 -11.52 -7.87 1.18
C SER A 386 -11.55 -6.36 0.99
N ASN A 387 -12.20 -5.64 1.89
CA ASN A 387 -12.34 -4.18 1.83
C ASN A 387 -12.81 -3.67 0.46
N GLY A 388 -13.68 -4.45 -0.21
CA GLY A 388 -14.20 -4.13 -1.55
C GLY A 388 -13.37 -4.65 -2.73
N LEU A 389 -12.22 -5.28 -2.46
CA LEU A 389 -11.41 -5.93 -3.49
C LEU A 389 -11.95 -7.33 -3.83
N GLU A 390 -11.69 -7.77 -5.05
CA GLU A 390 -11.94 -9.15 -5.45
C GLU A 390 -10.81 -10.06 -4.98
N ARG A 391 -11.09 -10.96 -4.04
CA ARG A 391 -10.07 -11.87 -3.48
C ARG A 391 -9.53 -12.85 -4.51
N TYR A 392 -10.40 -13.36 -5.37
CA TYR A 392 -10.01 -14.20 -6.49
C TYR A 392 -9.68 -13.32 -7.71
N MET A 393 -8.45 -12.82 -7.77
CA MET A 393 -8.03 -11.86 -8.81
C MET A 393 -8.22 -12.37 -10.23
N GLY A 394 -8.22 -13.69 -10.46
CA GLY A 394 -8.44 -14.31 -11.77
C GLY A 394 -9.85 -14.15 -12.37
N GLN A 395 -10.76 -13.45 -11.70
CA GLN A 395 -12.09 -13.10 -12.22
C GLN A 395 -12.00 -12.13 -13.39
N THR A 396 -13.15 -11.79 -14.00
CA THR A 396 -13.19 -10.87 -15.14
C THR A 396 -12.58 -9.51 -14.82
N GLY A 397 -11.96 -8.87 -15.81
CA GLY A 397 -11.23 -7.62 -15.63
C GLY A 397 -12.08 -6.34 -15.61
N ALA A 398 -13.40 -6.43 -15.68
CA ALA A 398 -14.29 -5.26 -15.63
C ALA A 398 -14.73 -4.99 -14.18
N ARG A 399 -13.79 -4.57 -13.33
CA ARG A 399 -13.99 -4.36 -11.89
C ARG A 399 -13.42 -3.01 -11.44
N PRO A 400 -13.96 -2.40 -10.37
CA PRO A 400 -13.47 -1.12 -9.87
C PRO A 400 -12.07 -1.19 -9.23
N ASP A 401 -11.56 -2.37 -8.91
CA ASP A 401 -10.22 -2.58 -8.40
C ASP A 401 -9.16 -2.80 -9.52
N ILE A 402 -9.57 -2.86 -10.79
CA ILE A 402 -8.69 -3.01 -11.94
C ILE A 402 -8.60 -1.71 -12.73
N GLY A 403 -7.39 -1.24 -12.94
CA GLY A 403 -7.11 -0.01 -13.67
C GLY A 403 -5.69 0.46 -13.42
N TYR A 404 -5.36 1.67 -13.85
CA TYR A 404 -4.09 2.30 -13.50
C TYR A 404 -3.98 2.49 -11.98
N THR A 405 -5.06 2.88 -11.34
CA THR A 405 -5.25 2.79 -9.89
C THR A 405 -6.68 2.31 -9.59
N THR A 406 -6.95 1.91 -8.36
CA THR A 406 -8.30 1.49 -7.97
C THR A 406 -9.28 2.66 -8.04
N MET A 407 -10.57 2.38 -8.25
CA MET A 407 -11.62 3.40 -8.22
C MET A 407 -11.58 4.20 -6.91
N TRP A 408 -11.37 3.56 -5.78
CA TRP A 408 -11.38 4.21 -4.46
C TRP A 408 -10.16 5.11 -4.23
N ASN A 409 -8.97 4.72 -4.72
CA ASN A 409 -7.81 5.59 -4.75
C ASN A 409 -8.06 6.82 -5.63
N THR A 410 -8.67 6.63 -6.82
CA THR A 410 -9.06 7.73 -7.70
C THR A 410 -10.06 8.66 -7.02
N VAL A 411 -11.09 8.09 -6.38
CA VAL A 411 -12.08 8.87 -5.64
C VAL A 411 -11.41 9.66 -4.52
N TRP A 412 -10.53 9.05 -3.73
CA TRP A 412 -9.79 9.76 -2.70
C TRP A 412 -8.98 10.92 -3.27
N LEU A 413 -8.19 10.69 -4.31
CA LEU A 413 -7.38 11.74 -4.95
C LEU A 413 -8.25 12.90 -5.45
N MET A 414 -9.36 12.61 -6.14
CA MET A 414 -10.21 13.64 -6.74
C MET A 414 -11.05 14.42 -5.71
N THR A 415 -11.38 13.78 -4.58
CA THR A 415 -12.36 14.30 -3.64
C THR A 415 -11.76 14.73 -2.32
N GLN A 416 -10.66 14.10 -1.94
CA GLN A 416 -10.05 14.27 -0.63
C GLN A 416 -11.04 13.97 0.54
N ASP A 417 -12.09 13.17 0.26
CA ASP A 417 -13.10 12.77 1.24
C ASP A 417 -12.52 11.72 2.21
N SER A 418 -12.73 11.90 3.51
CA SER A 418 -12.23 11.02 4.57
C SER A 418 -12.71 9.57 4.44
N ARG A 419 -13.91 9.35 3.91
CA ARG A 419 -14.46 8.01 3.71
C ARG A 419 -13.82 7.31 2.52
N ALA A 420 -13.52 8.06 1.45
CA ALA A 420 -12.74 7.53 0.34
C ALA A 420 -11.32 7.17 0.80
N ALA A 421 -10.70 8.03 1.62
CA ALA A 421 -9.43 7.75 2.28
C ALA A 421 -9.50 6.47 3.12
N THR A 422 -10.56 6.32 3.93
CA THR A 422 -10.79 5.13 4.77
C THR A 422 -10.80 3.85 3.94
N VAL A 423 -11.54 3.83 2.84
CA VAL A 423 -11.62 2.64 1.98
C VAL A 423 -10.28 2.38 1.28
N ALA A 424 -9.64 3.42 0.74
CA ALA A 424 -8.36 3.28 0.04
C ALA A 424 -7.25 2.78 0.99
N LEU A 425 -7.18 3.29 2.22
CA LEU A 425 -6.23 2.83 3.24
C LEU A 425 -6.52 1.38 3.65
N ALA A 426 -7.78 1.02 3.91
CA ALA A 426 -8.16 -0.35 4.23
C ALA A 426 -7.83 -1.34 3.09
N GLN A 427 -7.92 -0.90 1.83
CA GLN A 427 -7.46 -1.69 0.69
C GLN A 427 -5.93 -1.81 0.64
N GLY A 428 -5.21 -0.75 0.98
CA GLY A 428 -3.76 -0.78 1.17
C GLY A 428 -3.35 -1.78 2.26
N ASP A 429 -4.12 -1.84 3.36
CA ASP A 429 -3.92 -2.84 4.42
C ASP A 429 -4.13 -4.26 3.89
N SER A 430 -5.10 -4.47 3.00
CA SER A 430 -5.35 -5.77 2.36
C SER A 430 -4.21 -6.21 1.42
N GLY A 431 -3.30 -5.32 1.04
CA GLY A 431 -2.08 -5.67 0.30
C GLY A 431 -1.23 -6.73 1.02
N GLY A 432 -1.23 -6.73 2.34
CA GLY A 432 -0.60 -7.79 3.13
C GLY A 432 -1.34 -9.12 3.08
N ALA A 433 -2.65 -9.10 2.92
CA ALA A 433 -3.47 -10.32 2.86
C ALA A 433 -3.26 -11.12 1.57
N VAL A 434 -2.78 -10.47 0.51
CA VAL A 434 -2.50 -11.13 -0.76
C VAL A 434 -1.19 -11.91 -0.65
N PRO A 435 -1.15 -13.20 -1.05
CA PRO A 435 0.01 -14.04 -0.83
C PRO A 435 1.12 -13.81 -1.87
N TRP A 436 1.58 -12.59 -1.97
CA TRP A 436 2.71 -12.15 -2.81
C TRP A 436 3.88 -11.56 -2.02
N ASN A 437 3.85 -11.69 -0.69
CA ASN A 437 4.87 -11.14 0.17
C ASN A 437 6.04 -12.12 0.31
N PHE A 438 6.96 -12.10 -0.67
CA PHE A 438 8.12 -12.99 -0.69
C PHE A 438 9.35 -12.28 -0.16
N LYS A 439 9.74 -12.56 1.09
CA LYS A 439 10.87 -11.93 1.76
C LYS A 439 11.96 -12.93 2.06
N LEU A 440 13.20 -12.54 1.86
CA LEU A 440 14.35 -13.33 2.25
C LEU A 440 14.67 -13.11 3.74
N ALA A 441 15.31 -14.08 4.37
CA ALA A 441 15.70 -13.99 5.79
C ALA A 441 16.62 -12.80 6.13
N ASN A 442 17.28 -12.21 5.12
CA ASN A 442 18.06 -10.98 5.28
C ASN A 442 17.21 -9.70 5.27
N GLY A 443 15.89 -9.82 5.14
CA GLY A 443 14.94 -8.71 5.13
C GLY A 443 14.69 -8.06 3.77
N HIS A 444 15.31 -8.56 2.68
CA HIS A 444 15.08 -8.08 1.32
C HIS A 444 13.89 -8.79 0.68
N TRP A 445 13.17 -8.09 -0.19
CA TRP A 445 12.17 -8.70 -1.05
C TRP A 445 12.87 -9.56 -2.11
N LEU A 446 12.30 -10.72 -2.39
CA LEU A 446 12.85 -11.66 -3.36
C LEU A 446 12.71 -11.10 -4.77
N THR A 447 13.83 -11.05 -5.48
CA THR A 447 13.89 -10.58 -6.87
C THR A 447 14.55 -11.62 -7.78
N PRO A 448 14.42 -11.49 -9.11
CA PRO A 448 15.19 -12.31 -10.06
C PRO A 448 16.71 -12.17 -9.91
N GLY A 449 17.19 -11.05 -9.33
CA GLY A 449 18.60 -10.86 -9.01
C GLY A 449 19.10 -11.83 -7.93
N ASP A 450 18.24 -12.18 -6.98
CA ASP A 450 18.55 -13.14 -5.92
C ASP A 450 18.45 -14.57 -6.43
N TRP A 451 17.37 -14.89 -7.14
CA TRP A 451 17.09 -16.21 -7.69
C TRP A 451 16.73 -16.12 -9.18
N PRO A 452 17.72 -16.18 -10.09
CA PRO A 452 17.50 -15.93 -11.52
C PRO A 452 16.54 -16.88 -12.24
N ASN A 453 16.25 -18.03 -11.66
CA ASN A 453 15.34 -19.02 -12.25
C ASN A 453 14.00 -19.12 -11.54
N ILE A 454 13.70 -18.16 -10.65
CA ILE A 454 12.42 -18.15 -9.98
C ILE A 454 11.34 -17.61 -10.90
N PHE A 455 10.14 -18.16 -10.80
CA PHE A 455 8.94 -17.53 -11.31
C PHE A 455 7.71 -17.96 -10.52
N VAL A 456 6.69 -17.14 -10.57
CA VAL A 456 5.35 -17.45 -10.06
C VAL A 456 4.43 -17.69 -11.25
N GLY A 457 3.95 -18.91 -11.40
CA GLY A 457 3.11 -19.28 -12.55
C GLY A 457 1.67 -18.79 -12.40
N TYR A 458 1.08 -18.49 -13.55
CA TYR A 458 -0.36 -18.22 -13.65
C TYR A 458 -1.16 -19.46 -13.26
N ASN A 459 -2.11 -19.33 -12.37
CA ASN A 459 -3.04 -20.38 -11.90
C ASN A 459 -2.46 -21.60 -11.16
N ASN A 460 -1.14 -21.74 -10.99
CA ASN A 460 -0.57 -22.96 -10.43
C ASN A 460 0.48 -22.72 -9.34
N GLY A 461 0.61 -21.49 -8.88
CA GLY A 461 1.66 -21.12 -7.94
C GLY A 461 3.05 -21.11 -8.56
N PRO A 462 4.10 -21.03 -7.74
CA PRO A 462 5.45 -21.10 -8.24
C PRO A 462 5.64 -22.42 -8.96
N GLN A 463 5.82 -22.32 -10.27
CA GLN A 463 6.14 -23.46 -11.13
C GLN A 463 7.63 -23.42 -11.34
N GLY A 464 8.32 -24.36 -10.80
CA GLY A 464 9.71 -24.28 -10.87
C GLY A 464 10.41 -25.27 -11.71
N GLY A 465 11.44 -24.84 -12.37
CA GLY A 465 12.67 -25.57 -12.48
C GLY A 465 13.31 -25.76 -11.10
N THR A 466 14.51 -26.27 -11.05
CA THR A 466 15.28 -26.62 -9.84
C THR A 466 15.44 -25.51 -8.80
N ASP A 467 15.02 -24.28 -9.10
CA ASP A 467 15.21 -23.08 -8.29
C ASP A 467 13.87 -22.42 -7.90
N GLY A 468 12.73 -23.10 -8.12
CA GLY A 468 11.42 -22.55 -7.76
C GLY A 468 11.24 -22.49 -6.26
N ILE A 469 10.50 -21.49 -5.77
CA ILE A 469 9.91 -21.54 -4.44
C ILE A 469 9.05 -22.79 -4.44
N ALA A 470 9.43 -23.76 -3.63
CA ALA A 470 8.74 -25.01 -3.62
C ALA A 470 7.28 -24.84 -3.27
N ASN A 471 6.48 -25.36 -4.14
CA ASN A 471 5.12 -25.77 -3.89
C ASN A 471 4.25 -24.81 -3.06
N TYR A 472 4.13 -23.60 -3.50
CA TYR A 472 2.89 -22.90 -3.26
C TYR A 472 1.85 -23.55 -4.19
N SER A 473 1.25 -24.63 -3.73
CA SER A 473 0.23 -25.34 -4.51
C SER A 473 -1.07 -24.56 -4.43
N TYR A 474 -1.36 -23.76 -5.43
CA TYR A 474 -2.67 -23.14 -5.61
C TYR A 474 -3.81 -24.17 -5.78
N THR A 475 -3.51 -25.42 -6.01
CA THR A 475 -4.54 -26.46 -6.12
C THR A 475 -5.36 -26.63 -4.84
N ASN A 476 -4.81 -26.20 -3.70
CA ASN A 476 -5.52 -26.21 -2.44
C ASN A 476 -6.04 -24.81 -2.02
N TYR A 477 -5.80 -23.80 -2.83
CA TYR A 477 -5.94 -22.42 -2.46
C TYR A 477 -7.41 -21.98 -2.28
N PRO A 478 -8.35 -22.15 -3.24
CA PRO A 478 -9.71 -21.68 -3.06
C PRO A 478 -10.56 -22.59 -2.15
N SER A 479 -10.18 -23.87 -1.98
CA SER A 479 -10.97 -24.83 -1.22
C SER A 479 -10.57 -24.95 0.23
N ASN A 480 -9.34 -24.59 0.59
CA ASN A 480 -8.78 -24.80 1.93
C ASN A 480 -8.19 -23.51 2.56
N ASP A 481 -8.04 -22.43 1.79
CA ASP A 481 -7.64 -21.16 2.37
C ASP A 481 -8.86 -20.43 2.94
N PRO A 482 -8.91 -20.22 4.26
CA PRO A 482 -10.03 -19.53 4.89
C PRO A 482 -10.12 -18.06 4.49
N THR A 483 -9.06 -17.47 3.92
CA THR A 483 -9.05 -16.08 3.48
C THR A 483 -9.51 -15.93 2.04
N ALA A 484 -9.38 -16.96 1.21
CA ALA A 484 -9.71 -17.02 -0.22
C ALA A 484 -8.98 -15.97 -1.10
N TRP A 485 -7.83 -15.46 -0.65
CA TRP A 485 -7.01 -14.57 -1.45
C TRP A 485 -6.21 -15.34 -2.51
N TYR A 486 -6.17 -14.81 -3.72
CA TYR A 486 -5.54 -15.44 -4.89
C TYR A 486 -4.89 -14.40 -5.79
N THR A 487 -3.63 -14.61 -6.18
CA THR A 487 -2.87 -13.67 -7.02
C THR A 487 -3.10 -13.89 -8.50
N ASP A 488 -3.07 -12.82 -9.29
CA ASP A 488 -3.08 -12.86 -10.74
C ASP A 488 -2.43 -11.58 -11.29
N THR A 489 -1.43 -11.73 -12.14
CA THR A 489 -0.74 -10.60 -12.77
C THR A 489 -1.64 -9.77 -13.68
N GLY A 490 -2.57 -10.43 -14.37
CA GLY A 490 -3.50 -9.78 -15.30
C GLY A 490 -4.64 -9.01 -14.64
N HIS A 491 -4.82 -9.15 -13.33
CA HIS A 491 -5.97 -8.61 -12.60
C HIS A 491 -5.61 -8.02 -11.25
N GLN A 492 -4.34 -7.70 -11.03
CA GLN A 492 -3.88 -7.15 -9.77
C GLN A 492 -4.27 -5.68 -9.61
N PRO A 493 -4.81 -5.30 -8.44
CA PRO A 493 -5.10 -3.93 -8.10
C PRO A 493 -3.85 -3.14 -7.72
N ASN A 494 -3.88 -1.80 -7.85
CA ASN A 494 -2.90 -0.90 -7.26
C ASN A 494 -3.35 -0.54 -5.84
N LEU A 495 -2.64 -1.00 -4.82
CA LEU A 495 -3.11 -0.91 -3.43
C LEU A 495 -2.33 0.07 -2.58
N ALA A 496 -1.01 0.11 -2.71
CA ALA A 496 -0.15 0.69 -1.67
C ALA A 496 0.47 2.05 -2.07
N TYR A 497 0.60 2.36 -3.34
CA TYR A 497 1.28 3.57 -3.80
C TYR A 497 0.60 4.86 -3.33
N ILE A 498 -0.69 5.02 -3.60
CA ILE A 498 -1.43 6.21 -3.17
C ILE A 498 -1.48 6.32 -1.63
N PRO A 499 -1.83 5.26 -0.88
CA PRO A 499 -1.67 5.26 0.58
C PRO A 499 -0.28 5.70 1.05
N TYR A 500 0.78 5.22 0.42
CA TYR A 500 2.15 5.57 0.82
C TYR A 500 2.47 7.04 0.61
N ILE A 501 2.24 7.59 -0.58
CA ILE A 501 2.60 8.99 -0.87
C ILE A 501 1.76 9.99 -0.07
N MET A 502 0.53 9.61 0.34
CA MET A 502 -0.36 10.46 1.12
C MET A 502 -0.06 10.40 2.63
N THR A 503 0.43 9.28 3.13
CA THR A 503 0.63 9.07 4.57
C THR A 503 2.08 9.06 5.00
N GLY A 504 3.02 8.65 4.14
CA GLY A 504 4.41 8.38 4.49
C GLY A 504 4.61 7.15 5.38
N GLN A 505 3.58 6.32 5.57
CA GLN A 505 3.64 5.16 6.47
C GLN A 505 4.43 4.01 5.83
N ARG A 506 5.31 3.43 6.63
CA ARG A 506 6.24 2.40 6.19
C ARG A 506 5.57 1.09 5.79
N TRP A 507 4.42 0.76 6.40
CA TRP A 507 3.61 -0.40 5.99
C TRP A 507 3.30 -0.37 4.49
N TYR A 508 2.81 0.75 3.98
CA TYR A 508 2.44 0.86 2.56
C TYR A 508 3.65 0.78 1.62
N LEU A 509 4.82 1.30 2.05
CA LEU A 509 6.05 1.11 1.29
C LEU A 509 6.45 -0.36 1.18
N ASP A 510 6.36 -1.09 2.30
CA ASP A 510 6.64 -2.52 2.33
C ASP A 510 5.69 -3.29 1.40
N ARG A 511 4.40 -2.94 1.39
CA ARG A 511 3.40 -3.57 0.48
C ARG A 511 3.66 -3.23 -0.98
N LEU A 512 4.03 -1.99 -1.27
CA LEU A 512 4.41 -1.57 -2.63
C LEU A 512 5.62 -2.36 -3.14
N TYR A 513 6.65 -2.50 -2.33
CA TYR A 513 7.83 -3.28 -2.69
C TYR A 513 7.54 -4.78 -2.81
N ALA A 514 6.69 -5.33 -1.94
CA ALA A 514 6.27 -6.72 -2.04
C ALA A 514 5.56 -7.00 -3.36
N GLN A 515 4.61 -6.14 -3.75
CA GLN A 515 3.88 -6.29 -5.00
C GLN A 515 4.80 -6.08 -6.22
N ALA A 516 5.68 -5.08 -6.20
CA ALA A 516 6.66 -4.88 -7.28
C ALA A 516 7.60 -6.09 -7.45
N ALA A 517 8.12 -6.63 -6.35
CA ALA A 517 8.94 -7.85 -6.38
C ALA A 517 8.15 -9.06 -6.92
N PHE A 518 6.88 -9.21 -6.52
CA PHE A 518 6.00 -10.22 -7.10
C PHE A 518 5.85 -10.04 -8.62
N CYS A 519 5.68 -8.80 -9.10
CA CYS A 519 5.59 -8.51 -10.53
C CYS A 519 6.86 -8.94 -11.26
N GLU A 520 8.04 -8.63 -10.73
CA GLU A 520 9.30 -9.04 -11.31
C GLU A 520 9.42 -10.56 -11.44
N ILE A 521 9.11 -11.31 -10.39
CA ILE A 521 9.25 -12.78 -10.40
C ILE A 521 8.12 -13.49 -11.14
N SER A 522 6.96 -12.87 -11.30
CA SER A 522 5.83 -13.46 -12.01
C SER A 522 5.94 -13.34 -13.53
N MET A 523 6.73 -12.38 -14.01
CA MET A 523 6.90 -12.06 -15.43
C MET A 523 8.26 -12.47 -16.00
N THR A 524 9.18 -12.93 -15.18
CA THR A 524 10.55 -13.27 -15.62
C THR A 524 10.56 -14.41 -16.64
N PRO A 525 11.24 -14.27 -17.78
CA PRO A 525 11.34 -15.33 -18.78
C PRO A 525 12.38 -16.37 -18.37
N PHE A 526 12.01 -17.63 -18.30
CA PHE A 526 12.94 -18.72 -17.97
C PHE A 526 13.33 -19.56 -19.16
N LYS A 527 14.60 -19.91 -19.23
CA LYS A 527 15.11 -20.91 -20.18
C LYS A 527 14.53 -22.31 -19.94
N SER A 528 14.09 -22.61 -18.73
CA SER A 528 13.62 -23.93 -18.31
C SER A 528 12.13 -24.02 -18.01
N SER A 529 11.37 -22.94 -18.20
CA SER A 529 9.93 -22.96 -17.98
C SER A 529 9.22 -23.90 -18.96
N PRO A 530 8.30 -24.75 -18.52
CA PRO A 530 7.46 -25.55 -19.42
C PRO A 530 6.65 -24.69 -20.40
N TYR A 531 6.40 -23.42 -20.09
CA TYR A 531 5.81 -22.45 -21.00
C TYR A 531 6.74 -22.03 -22.14
N GLN A 532 8.07 -22.10 -21.95
CA GLN A 532 9.04 -21.86 -23.01
C GLN A 532 9.17 -23.05 -23.95
N ALA A 533 9.03 -24.27 -23.45
CA ALA A 533 9.14 -25.49 -24.26
C ALA A 533 7.94 -25.69 -25.21
N SER A 534 6.78 -25.14 -24.86
CA SER A 534 5.54 -25.31 -25.63
C SER A 534 4.86 -23.99 -26.02
N GLY A 535 5.35 -22.86 -25.56
CA GLY A 535 4.73 -21.56 -25.72
C GLY A 535 5.23 -20.78 -26.93
N ARG A 536 4.50 -19.73 -27.27
CA ARG A 536 4.71 -18.82 -28.42
C ARG A 536 6.11 -18.17 -28.43
N TYR A 537 6.86 -18.21 -27.33
CA TYR A 537 8.14 -17.52 -27.13
C TYR A 537 9.36 -18.44 -27.03
N ALA A 538 9.17 -19.77 -27.03
CA ALA A 538 10.27 -20.73 -26.94
C ALA A 538 11.36 -20.53 -28.02
N GLY A 539 10.98 -20.03 -29.20
CA GLY A 539 11.89 -19.75 -30.29
C GLY A 539 12.64 -18.43 -30.22
N GLN A 540 12.11 -17.42 -29.50
CA GLN A 540 12.70 -16.08 -29.47
C GLN A 540 13.83 -15.98 -28.46
N LEU A 541 13.69 -16.59 -27.28
CA LEU A 541 14.72 -16.57 -26.24
C LEU A 541 15.89 -17.46 -26.54
N THR A 542 15.70 -18.53 -27.36
CA THR A 542 16.79 -19.44 -27.77
C THR A 542 17.57 -18.92 -28.98
N SER A 543 17.03 -17.95 -29.72
CA SER A 543 17.67 -17.40 -30.93
C SER A 543 18.47 -16.13 -30.67
N ASP A 544 18.30 -15.47 -29.53
CA ASP A 544 19.01 -14.25 -29.18
C ASP A 544 20.03 -14.50 -28.06
N PRO A 545 21.35 -14.54 -28.38
CA PRO A 545 22.38 -14.73 -27.37
C PRO A 545 22.48 -13.59 -26.34
N SER A 546 21.96 -12.40 -26.65
CA SER A 546 21.96 -11.25 -25.72
C SER A 546 20.99 -11.46 -24.56
N LEU A 547 20.00 -12.35 -24.72
CA LEU A 547 19.06 -12.75 -23.71
C LEU A 547 19.55 -13.94 -22.87
N ALA A 548 20.84 -14.23 -22.90
CA ALA A 548 21.43 -15.35 -22.18
C ALA A 548 21.29 -15.22 -20.65
N ASN A 549 21.18 -14.02 -20.14
CA ASN A 549 20.94 -13.71 -18.74
C ASN A 549 19.47 -13.30 -18.54
N ALA A 550 18.63 -14.26 -18.20
CA ALA A 550 17.21 -14.00 -17.97
C ALA A 550 16.94 -12.97 -16.86
N ALA A 551 17.89 -12.78 -15.94
CA ALA A 551 17.82 -11.77 -14.89
C ALA A 551 17.77 -10.32 -15.40
N ASP A 552 18.20 -10.07 -16.64
CA ASP A 552 18.18 -8.73 -17.24
C ASP A 552 16.85 -8.39 -17.92
N ILE A 553 15.90 -9.34 -17.97
CA ILE A 553 14.63 -9.19 -18.66
C ILE A 553 13.51 -9.23 -17.63
N VAL A 554 13.08 -8.07 -17.22
CA VAL A 554 12.03 -7.90 -16.20
C VAL A 554 10.61 -8.03 -16.80
N ILE A 555 10.44 -7.76 -18.10
CA ILE A 555 9.13 -7.72 -18.72
C ILE A 555 9.09 -8.63 -19.92
N THR A 556 8.44 -9.76 -19.78
CA THR A 556 8.08 -10.57 -20.95
C THR A 556 6.63 -10.33 -21.32
N PRO A 557 6.33 -10.26 -22.61
CA PRO A 557 4.97 -10.30 -23.03
C PRO A 557 4.41 -11.70 -22.70
N GLY A 558 3.72 -11.81 -21.57
CA GLY A 558 2.81 -12.92 -21.34
C GLY A 558 1.74 -12.94 -22.44
N ASN A 559 0.88 -13.94 -22.45
CA ASN A 559 -0.23 -13.99 -23.37
C ASN A 559 -1.31 -12.89 -23.10
N GLN A 560 -1.13 -12.07 -22.05
CA GLN A 560 -1.99 -10.93 -21.72
C GLN A 560 -1.16 -9.66 -21.56
N LEU A 561 -1.25 -8.76 -22.55
CA LEU A 561 -0.61 -7.44 -22.50
C LEU A 561 -1.00 -6.64 -21.23
N ARG A 562 -2.21 -6.85 -20.74
CA ARG A 562 -2.71 -6.22 -19.52
C ARG A 562 -1.87 -6.60 -18.29
N GLY A 563 -1.47 -7.86 -18.13
CA GLY A 563 -0.60 -8.28 -17.05
C GLY A 563 0.71 -7.50 -17.07
N SER A 564 1.38 -7.45 -18.23
CA SER A 564 2.62 -6.67 -18.38
C SER A 564 2.43 -5.19 -18.05
N ALA A 565 1.28 -4.60 -18.41
CA ALA A 565 0.99 -3.20 -18.11
C ALA A 565 0.85 -2.94 -16.61
N TRP A 566 0.20 -3.86 -15.88
CA TRP A 566 0.06 -3.73 -14.43
C TRP A 566 1.37 -3.99 -13.68
N ASP A 567 2.17 -4.96 -14.14
CA ASP A 567 3.49 -5.20 -13.58
C ASP A 567 4.40 -3.98 -13.76
N MET A 568 4.42 -3.38 -14.95
CA MET A 568 5.16 -2.13 -15.20
C MET A 568 4.70 -0.99 -14.30
N ARG A 569 3.41 -0.86 -14.04
CA ARG A 569 2.86 0.15 -13.13
C ARG A 569 3.47 0.00 -11.73
N GLU A 570 3.41 -1.20 -11.14
CA GLU A 570 3.90 -1.44 -9.79
C GLU A 570 5.42 -1.22 -9.68
N ILE A 571 6.19 -1.73 -10.64
CA ILE A 571 7.65 -1.54 -10.68
C ILE A 571 7.99 -0.05 -10.82
N GLN A 572 7.27 0.67 -11.69
CA GLN A 572 7.50 2.10 -11.91
C GLN A 572 7.16 2.93 -10.67
N GLU A 573 6.06 2.62 -9.99
CA GLU A 573 5.65 3.32 -8.77
C GLU A 573 6.60 3.01 -7.61
N ALA A 574 7.06 1.75 -7.47
CA ALA A 574 8.08 1.40 -6.50
C ALA A 574 9.43 2.10 -6.77
N ALA A 575 9.79 2.28 -8.04
CA ALA A 575 10.98 3.02 -8.43
C ALA A 575 10.82 4.55 -8.28
N PHE A 576 9.58 5.04 -8.31
CA PHE A 576 9.31 6.47 -8.12
C PHE A 576 9.56 6.90 -6.67
N VAL A 577 9.19 6.09 -5.70
CA VAL A 577 9.35 6.40 -4.27
C VAL A 577 10.66 5.85 -3.73
#